data_08bf9da0fa278af3a5308be31b5f87da
#
_entry.id   08bf9da0fa278af3a5308be31b5f87da
#
_cell.length_a   1.000
_cell.length_b   1.000
_cell.length_c   1.000
_cell.angle_alpha   90.00
_cell.angle_beta   90.00
_cell.angle_gamma   90.00
#
_symmetry.space_group_name_H-M   'P 1'
#
loop_
_entity.id
_entity.type
_entity.pdbx_description
1 polymer ?
#
loop_
_entity_poly.entity_id
_entity_poly.type
_entity_poly.pdbx_seq_one_letter_code
_entity_poly.pdbx_strand_id
1 'polypeptide(L)'
;MISRRNIRVKVMQTLYSIDSMNGDAKPGEAISILTKKIEQSRQLFTYLIYFISEVARYAETDAKQKASKHLPTAQDLNINTRLAGNSLLWTIIEDPGFKAAVSEIKPQQYLDKDLLKKVYMQLVASPDYQEYITLEAREKKSEKEMLEFIFLTLMLPNEDVISHLEEHFINWDDDAEMMNQLVMNYLQKPVSQSFTEIMSKEKWGFAKGLLETVLDKKEICMELIKPKLKNWDADRIAALDLIILEMGVSEFLFFETIPTKVTINEYIDLAKEYSTVQSGQFVNGLLDNIHKELTSENKITKKSFKNGSI
;
A
#
# COMPACT_ATOMS: atom_id res chain seq x y z
N MET A 1 2.16 8.16 -3.25
CA MET A 1 3.42 7.43 -3.57
C MET A 1 3.84 6.56 -2.39
N ILE A 2 4.24 5.33 -2.66
CA ILE A 2 4.70 4.34 -1.67
C ILE A 2 5.80 4.93 -0.78
N SER A 3 5.76 4.65 0.54
CA SER A 3 6.77 5.08 1.52
C SER A 3 8.02 4.18 1.48
N ARG A 4 9.15 4.63 2.06
CA ARG A 4 10.34 3.77 2.21
C ARG A 4 10.06 2.57 3.14
N ARG A 5 9.16 2.71 4.12
CA ARG A 5 8.70 1.59 4.95
C ARG A 5 8.06 0.50 4.08
N ASN A 6 7.07 0.89 3.25
CA ASN A 6 6.36 -0.06 2.38
C ASN A 6 7.30 -0.71 1.35
N ILE A 7 8.34 0.02 0.90
CA ILE A 7 9.39 -0.55 0.05
C ILE A 7 10.16 -1.65 0.78
N ARG A 8 10.52 -1.45 2.05
CA ARG A 8 11.17 -2.50 2.86
C ARG A 8 10.28 -3.72 2.99
N VAL A 9 8.97 -3.54 3.21
CA VAL A 9 8.00 -4.65 3.20
C VAL A 9 8.06 -5.42 1.88
N LYS A 10 8.02 -4.74 0.73
CA LYS A 10 8.06 -5.41 -0.58
C LYS A 10 9.39 -6.13 -0.85
N VAL A 11 10.50 -5.56 -0.41
CA VAL A 11 11.82 -6.21 -0.48
C VAL A 11 11.87 -7.43 0.43
N MET A 12 11.41 -7.32 1.68
CA MET A 12 11.30 -8.44 2.63
C MET A 12 10.47 -9.59 2.06
N GLN A 13 9.27 -9.29 1.55
CA GLN A 13 8.40 -10.28 0.90
C GLN A 13 9.04 -10.94 -0.32
N THR A 14 9.84 -10.18 -1.07
CA THR A 14 10.59 -10.70 -2.23
C THR A 14 11.68 -11.65 -1.78
N LEU A 15 12.48 -11.27 -0.78
CA LEU A 15 13.52 -12.12 -0.19
C LEU A 15 12.95 -13.41 0.40
N TYR A 16 11.83 -13.30 1.12
CA TYR A 16 11.13 -14.46 1.67
C TYR A 16 10.61 -15.40 0.57
N SER A 17 10.09 -14.84 -0.53
CA SER A 17 9.67 -15.66 -1.67
C SER A 17 10.86 -16.41 -2.30
N ILE A 18 12.01 -15.76 -2.41
CA ILE A 18 13.25 -16.37 -2.93
C ILE A 18 13.77 -17.46 -1.99
N ASP A 19 13.80 -17.19 -0.69
CA ASP A 19 14.23 -18.15 0.32
C ASP A 19 13.37 -19.42 0.29
N SER A 20 12.05 -19.25 0.15
CA SER A 20 11.08 -20.36 0.00
C SER A 20 11.28 -21.17 -1.29
N MET A 21 11.96 -20.64 -2.29
CA MET A 21 12.35 -21.32 -3.54
C MET A 21 13.76 -21.97 -3.46
N ASN A 22 14.26 -22.26 -2.26
CA ASN A 22 15.60 -22.80 -1.99
C ASN A 22 16.77 -21.85 -2.31
N GLY A 23 16.53 -20.56 -2.40
CA GLY A 23 17.58 -19.56 -2.55
C GLY A 23 18.22 -19.42 -3.93
N ASP A 24 17.77 -20.19 -4.94
CA ASP A 24 18.39 -20.30 -6.27
C ASP A 24 17.96 -19.20 -7.26
N ALA A 25 17.33 -18.13 -6.80
CA ALA A 25 16.87 -17.08 -7.70
C ALA A 25 18.04 -16.29 -8.30
N LYS A 26 18.08 -16.24 -9.62
CA LYS A 26 19.03 -15.40 -10.36
C LYS A 26 18.74 -13.91 -10.08
N PRO A 27 19.77 -13.02 -10.10
CA PRO A 27 19.58 -11.59 -9.81
C PRO A 27 18.45 -10.92 -10.62
N GLY A 28 18.31 -11.27 -11.91
CA GLY A 28 17.23 -10.77 -12.76
C GLY A 28 15.83 -11.26 -12.35
N GLU A 29 15.72 -12.47 -11.81
CA GLU A 29 14.46 -13.05 -11.32
C GLU A 29 14.01 -12.36 -10.04
N ALA A 30 14.90 -12.08 -9.12
CA ALA A 30 14.61 -11.33 -7.90
C ALA A 30 14.00 -9.95 -8.20
N ILE A 31 14.57 -9.22 -9.15
CA ILE A 31 14.03 -7.93 -9.61
C ILE A 31 12.66 -8.11 -10.28
N SER A 32 12.45 -9.17 -11.04
CA SER A 32 11.16 -9.46 -11.66
C SER A 32 10.07 -9.71 -10.60
N ILE A 33 10.39 -10.48 -9.55
CA ILE A 33 9.47 -10.73 -8.42
C ILE A 33 9.12 -9.42 -7.71
N LEU A 34 10.11 -8.58 -7.39
CA LEU A 34 9.89 -7.27 -6.77
C LEU A 34 9.01 -6.38 -7.63
N THR A 35 9.31 -6.31 -8.94
CA THR A 35 8.53 -5.53 -9.90
C THR A 35 7.07 -5.99 -9.92
N LYS A 36 6.85 -7.30 -9.94
CA LYS A 36 5.49 -7.88 -9.92
C LYS A 36 4.72 -7.50 -8.65
N LYS A 37 5.37 -7.57 -7.47
CA LYS A 37 4.74 -7.19 -6.20
C LYS A 37 4.35 -5.70 -6.15
N ILE A 38 5.18 -4.83 -6.69
CA ILE A 38 4.89 -3.39 -6.78
C ILE A 38 3.76 -3.13 -7.79
N GLU A 39 3.77 -3.84 -8.90
CA GLU A 39 2.71 -3.75 -9.90
C GLU A 39 1.36 -4.22 -9.36
N GLN A 40 1.32 -5.28 -8.56
CA GLN A 40 0.11 -5.72 -7.85
C GLN A 40 -0.44 -4.63 -6.93
N SER A 41 0.43 -3.91 -6.21
CA SER A 41 0.00 -2.77 -5.40
C SER A 41 -0.57 -1.63 -6.26
N ARG A 42 -0.01 -1.38 -7.45
CA ARG A 42 -0.55 -0.39 -8.40
C ARG A 42 -1.93 -0.79 -8.91
N GLN A 43 -2.11 -2.06 -9.23
CA GLN A 43 -3.39 -2.62 -9.69
C GLN A 43 -4.47 -2.49 -8.60
N LEU A 44 -4.15 -2.86 -7.37
CA LEU A 44 -5.05 -2.72 -6.22
C LEU A 44 -5.44 -1.26 -5.98
N PHE A 45 -4.48 -0.34 -5.95
CA PHE A 45 -4.76 1.09 -5.80
C PHE A 45 -5.69 1.61 -6.89
N THR A 46 -5.42 1.25 -8.15
CA THR A 46 -6.26 1.64 -9.29
C THR A 46 -7.68 1.06 -9.15
N TYR A 47 -7.79 -0.19 -8.73
CA TYR A 47 -9.09 -0.83 -8.50
C TYR A 47 -9.89 -0.12 -7.40
N LEU A 48 -9.27 0.23 -6.28
CA LEU A 48 -9.97 0.93 -5.19
C LEU A 48 -10.54 2.28 -5.64
N ILE A 49 -9.74 3.08 -6.35
CA ILE A 49 -10.23 4.35 -6.91
C ILE A 49 -11.32 4.12 -7.96
N TYR A 50 -11.18 3.09 -8.79
CA TYR A 50 -12.19 2.71 -9.76
C TYR A 50 -13.51 2.31 -9.07
N PHE A 51 -13.47 1.47 -8.04
CA PHE A 51 -14.65 1.03 -7.30
C PHE A 51 -15.38 2.22 -6.63
N ILE A 52 -14.64 3.11 -5.95
CA ILE A 52 -15.20 4.37 -5.40
C ILE A 52 -15.92 5.16 -6.50
N SER A 53 -15.29 5.29 -7.66
CA SER A 53 -15.84 6.04 -8.80
C SER A 53 -17.12 5.39 -9.34
N GLU A 54 -17.17 4.07 -9.42
CA GLU A 54 -18.35 3.34 -9.88
C GLU A 54 -19.50 3.39 -8.86
N VAL A 55 -19.21 3.33 -7.55
CA VAL A 55 -20.22 3.55 -6.50
C VAL A 55 -20.84 4.95 -6.63
N ALA A 56 -20.00 5.97 -6.80
CA ALA A 56 -20.47 7.35 -6.94
C ALA A 56 -21.31 7.58 -8.22
N ARG A 57 -20.94 6.91 -9.32
CA ARG A 57 -21.66 7.00 -10.60
C ARG A 57 -22.92 6.14 -10.64
N TYR A 58 -23.07 5.18 -9.74
CA TYR A 58 -24.20 4.25 -9.75
C TYR A 58 -25.55 4.97 -9.63
N ALA A 59 -25.58 6.19 -9.06
CA ALA A 59 -26.79 7.03 -9.00
C ALA A 59 -27.46 7.23 -10.38
N GLU A 60 -26.66 7.37 -11.45
CA GLU A 60 -27.20 7.49 -12.82
C GLU A 60 -27.81 6.17 -13.30
N THR A 61 -27.18 5.06 -12.97
CA THR A 61 -27.68 3.71 -13.31
C THR A 61 -28.96 3.42 -12.56
N ASP A 62 -29.03 3.72 -11.26
CA ASP A 62 -30.22 3.56 -10.43
C ASP A 62 -31.37 4.43 -10.93
N ALA A 63 -31.10 5.69 -11.29
CA ALA A 63 -32.10 6.59 -11.87
C ALA A 63 -32.67 6.03 -13.19
N LYS A 64 -31.82 5.55 -14.10
CA LYS A 64 -32.27 4.94 -15.35
C LYS A 64 -33.10 3.68 -15.11
N GLN A 65 -32.64 2.79 -14.23
CA GLN A 65 -33.35 1.54 -13.91
C GLN A 65 -34.72 1.83 -13.28
N LYS A 66 -34.83 2.76 -12.34
CA LYS A 66 -36.09 3.12 -11.69
C LYS A 66 -37.06 3.82 -12.61
N ALA A 67 -36.56 4.73 -13.45
CA ALA A 67 -37.39 5.40 -14.46
C ALA A 67 -37.91 4.43 -15.56
N SER A 68 -37.21 3.32 -15.81
CA SER A 68 -37.62 2.31 -16.81
C SER A 68 -38.62 1.28 -16.29
N LYS A 69 -39.04 1.34 -15.04
CA LYS A 69 -40.10 0.48 -14.48
C LYS A 69 -41.41 0.68 -15.25
N HIS A 70 -42.18 -0.38 -15.39
CA HIS A 70 -43.50 -0.30 -16.08
C HIS A 70 -44.47 0.69 -15.41
N LEU A 71 -44.38 0.82 -14.09
CA LEU A 71 -45.18 1.78 -13.28
C LEU A 71 -44.23 2.49 -12.29
N PRO A 72 -43.45 3.48 -12.75
CA PRO A 72 -42.56 4.19 -11.86
C PRO A 72 -43.35 5.06 -10.87
N THR A 73 -42.93 5.04 -9.60
CA THR A 73 -43.48 5.94 -8.57
C THR A 73 -42.87 7.34 -8.72
N ALA A 74 -43.46 8.34 -8.07
CA ALA A 74 -42.85 9.69 -8.02
C ALA A 74 -41.44 9.67 -7.41
N GLN A 75 -41.17 8.77 -6.45
CA GLN A 75 -39.85 8.57 -5.87
C GLN A 75 -38.88 7.93 -6.87
N ASP A 76 -39.32 6.99 -7.72
CA ASP A 76 -38.49 6.38 -8.77
C ASP A 76 -38.06 7.39 -9.85
N LEU A 77 -38.91 8.42 -10.08
CA LEU A 77 -38.61 9.47 -11.07
C LEU A 77 -37.74 10.62 -10.51
N ASN A 78 -37.63 10.72 -9.20
CA ASN A 78 -36.94 11.84 -8.53
C ASN A 78 -35.68 11.40 -7.78
N ILE A 79 -34.84 10.58 -8.46
CA ILE A 79 -33.57 10.16 -7.88
C ILE A 79 -32.56 11.29 -7.97
N ASN A 80 -31.92 11.58 -6.84
CA ASN A 80 -30.89 12.60 -6.79
C ASN A 80 -29.57 12.07 -7.40
N THR A 81 -29.11 12.71 -8.48
CA THR A 81 -27.87 12.36 -9.17
C THR A 81 -26.71 13.30 -8.80
N ARG A 82 -26.85 14.06 -7.71
CA ARG A 82 -25.82 15.03 -7.28
C ARG A 82 -24.44 14.40 -7.14
N LEU A 83 -24.37 13.18 -6.59
CA LEU A 83 -23.13 12.48 -6.38
C LEU A 83 -22.44 12.12 -7.71
N ALA A 84 -23.18 11.69 -8.70
CA ALA A 84 -22.61 11.42 -10.05
C ALA A 84 -22.02 12.69 -10.70
N GLY A 85 -22.50 13.86 -10.31
CA GLY A 85 -21.94 15.17 -10.72
C GLY A 85 -20.89 15.73 -9.76
N ASN A 86 -20.35 14.94 -8.81
CA ASN A 86 -19.32 15.37 -7.88
C ASN A 86 -18.07 15.85 -8.65
N SER A 87 -17.58 17.05 -8.32
CA SER A 87 -16.49 17.70 -9.06
C SER A 87 -15.15 16.98 -8.89
N LEU A 88 -14.91 16.39 -7.71
CA LEU A 88 -13.72 15.60 -7.44
C LEU A 88 -13.76 14.29 -8.22
N LEU A 89 -14.92 13.62 -8.24
CA LEU A 89 -15.14 12.42 -9.05
C LEU A 89 -14.82 12.67 -10.53
N TRP A 90 -15.31 13.77 -11.09
CA TRP A 90 -15.02 14.13 -12.47
C TRP A 90 -13.53 14.44 -12.70
N THR A 91 -12.88 15.11 -11.76
CA THR A 91 -11.42 15.32 -11.80
C THR A 91 -10.66 13.99 -11.87
N ILE A 92 -11.10 12.97 -11.12
CA ILE A 92 -10.53 11.61 -11.14
C ILE A 92 -10.78 10.92 -12.49
N ILE A 93 -12.04 10.90 -12.93
CA ILE A 93 -12.44 10.21 -14.16
C ILE A 93 -11.79 10.82 -15.40
N GLU A 94 -11.57 12.13 -15.40
CA GLU A 94 -10.97 12.84 -16.52
C GLU A 94 -9.43 12.82 -16.49
N ASP A 95 -8.82 12.43 -15.37
CA ASP A 95 -7.37 12.33 -15.28
C ASP A 95 -6.78 11.37 -16.32
N PRO A 96 -5.86 11.85 -17.19
CA PRO A 96 -5.27 11.01 -18.24
C PRO A 96 -4.52 9.81 -17.69
N GLY A 97 -3.88 9.94 -16.50
CA GLY A 97 -3.16 8.86 -15.85
C GLY A 97 -4.11 7.78 -15.36
N PHE A 98 -5.24 8.17 -14.77
CA PHE A 98 -6.29 7.24 -14.36
C PHE A 98 -6.91 6.51 -15.56
N LYS A 99 -7.26 7.23 -16.63
CA LYS A 99 -7.79 6.63 -17.88
C LYS A 99 -6.82 5.61 -18.48
N ALA A 100 -5.53 5.95 -18.52
CA ALA A 100 -4.50 5.04 -19.02
C ALA A 100 -4.40 3.77 -18.15
N ALA A 101 -4.36 3.92 -16.81
CA ALA A 101 -4.31 2.80 -15.89
C ALA A 101 -5.57 1.91 -15.98
N VAL A 102 -6.76 2.49 -16.08
CA VAL A 102 -8.02 1.75 -16.26
C VAL A 102 -8.01 0.97 -17.59
N SER A 103 -7.49 1.57 -18.67
CA SER A 103 -7.37 0.88 -19.96
C SER A 103 -6.39 -0.28 -19.96
N GLU A 104 -5.28 -0.14 -19.22
CA GLU A 104 -4.23 -1.14 -19.09
C GLU A 104 -4.63 -2.29 -18.16
N ILE A 105 -5.04 -1.94 -16.94
CA ILE A 105 -5.34 -2.89 -15.83
C ILE A 105 -6.70 -3.55 -16.03
N LYS A 106 -7.63 -2.85 -16.69
CA LYS A 106 -9.01 -3.30 -16.90
C LYS A 106 -9.73 -3.70 -15.61
N PRO A 107 -9.81 -2.81 -14.61
CA PRO A 107 -10.40 -3.08 -13.29
C PRO A 107 -11.86 -3.53 -13.38
N GLN A 108 -12.58 -3.17 -14.46
CA GLN A 108 -13.95 -3.62 -14.70
C GLN A 108 -14.13 -5.14 -14.76
N GLN A 109 -13.06 -5.90 -15.04
CA GLN A 109 -13.11 -7.37 -15.07
C GLN A 109 -13.26 -7.98 -13.67
N TYR A 110 -12.85 -7.25 -12.63
CA TYR A 110 -12.98 -7.65 -11.23
C TYR A 110 -14.25 -7.10 -10.57
N LEU A 111 -15.00 -6.21 -11.26
CA LEU A 111 -16.13 -5.51 -10.66
C LEU A 111 -17.34 -6.45 -10.47
N ASP A 112 -17.66 -6.74 -9.22
CA ASP A 112 -18.93 -7.35 -8.85
C ASP A 112 -20.04 -6.29 -8.84
N LYS A 113 -21.02 -6.44 -9.73
CA LYS A 113 -22.15 -5.50 -9.90
C LYS A 113 -23.14 -5.57 -8.73
N ASP A 114 -23.30 -6.74 -8.13
CA ASP A 114 -24.23 -6.91 -7.00
C ASP A 114 -23.62 -6.32 -5.73
N LEU A 115 -22.32 -6.53 -5.52
CA LEU A 115 -21.57 -5.86 -4.45
C LEU A 115 -21.58 -4.33 -4.61
N LEU A 116 -21.31 -3.84 -5.82
CA LEU A 116 -21.39 -2.41 -6.14
C LEU A 116 -22.75 -1.82 -5.79
N LYS A 117 -23.81 -2.49 -6.23
CA LYS A 117 -25.19 -2.09 -5.92
C LYS A 117 -25.46 -2.11 -4.41
N LYS A 118 -24.99 -3.14 -3.69
CA LYS A 118 -25.15 -3.26 -2.24
C LYS A 118 -24.50 -2.07 -1.51
N VAL A 119 -23.25 -1.74 -1.86
CA VAL A 119 -22.55 -0.58 -1.28
C VAL A 119 -23.27 0.73 -1.60
N TYR A 120 -23.73 0.92 -2.84
CA TYR A 120 -24.51 2.09 -3.22
C TYR A 120 -25.83 2.19 -2.43
N MET A 121 -26.53 1.10 -2.22
CA MET A 121 -27.78 1.12 -1.43
C MET A 121 -27.52 1.47 0.05
N GLN A 122 -26.40 1.01 0.62
CA GLN A 122 -25.96 1.43 1.96
C GLN A 122 -25.64 2.93 1.99
N LEU A 123 -24.97 3.44 0.95
CA LEU A 123 -24.70 4.86 0.80
C LEU A 123 -26.00 5.68 0.81
N VAL A 124 -26.94 5.35 -0.03
CA VAL A 124 -28.23 6.07 -0.15
C VAL A 124 -29.02 6.06 1.16
N ALA A 125 -28.92 5.00 1.94
CA ALA A 125 -29.57 4.88 3.25
C ALA A 125 -28.86 5.65 4.38
N SER A 126 -27.62 6.13 4.15
CA SER A 126 -26.83 6.80 5.19
C SER A 126 -27.31 8.24 5.44
N PRO A 127 -27.28 8.70 6.70
CA PRO A 127 -27.57 10.11 7.02
C PRO A 127 -26.63 11.09 6.31
N ASP A 128 -25.34 10.73 6.20
CA ASP A 128 -24.32 11.56 5.55
C ASP A 128 -24.65 11.83 4.08
N TYR A 129 -25.10 10.81 3.35
CA TYR A 129 -25.56 10.98 1.97
C TYR A 129 -26.80 11.82 1.88
N GLN A 130 -27.79 11.62 2.78
CA GLN A 130 -29.02 12.40 2.81
C GLN A 130 -28.73 13.89 3.07
N GLU A 131 -27.80 14.21 3.96
CA GLU A 131 -27.33 15.58 4.18
C GLU A 131 -26.63 16.13 2.94
N TYR A 132 -25.66 15.38 2.36
CA TYR A 132 -24.91 15.79 1.19
C TYR A 132 -25.79 16.17 0.00
N ILE A 133 -26.88 15.42 -0.28
CA ILE A 133 -27.74 15.71 -1.42
C ILE A 133 -28.65 16.93 -1.24
N THR A 134 -28.82 17.43 -0.01
CA THR A 134 -29.60 18.64 0.31
C THR A 134 -28.78 19.92 0.29
N LEU A 135 -27.43 19.83 0.22
CA LEU A 135 -26.59 21.01 0.19
C LEU A 135 -26.88 21.86 -1.04
N GLU A 136 -27.07 23.18 -0.86
CA GLU A 136 -27.32 24.10 -1.98
C GLU A 136 -26.08 24.29 -2.85
N ALA A 137 -24.92 24.52 -2.22
CA ALA A 137 -23.65 24.73 -2.92
C ALA A 137 -22.86 23.43 -3.09
N ARG A 138 -21.96 23.41 -4.11
CA ARG A 138 -20.95 22.38 -4.29
C ARG A 138 -19.62 22.88 -3.73
N GLU A 139 -19.34 22.50 -2.50
CA GLU A 139 -18.07 22.84 -1.85
C GLU A 139 -17.06 21.70 -2.03
N LYS A 140 -15.82 22.04 -2.37
CA LYS A 140 -14.74 21.05 -2.53
C LYS A 140 -14.58 20.14 -1.31
N LYS A 141 -14.88 20.66 -0.12
CA LYS A 141 -14.81 19.92 1.14
C LYS A 141 -15.86 18.82 1.17
N SER A 142 -17.13 19.14 1.00
CA SER A 142 -18.24 18.17 1.02
C SER A 142 -18.16 17.16 -0.13
N GLU A 143 -17.71 17.59 -1.31
CA GLU A 143 -17.47 16.72 -2.46
C GLU A 143 -16.38 15.65 -2.14
N LYS A 144 -15.30 16.05 -1.48
CA LYS A 144 -14.24 15.16 -1.03
C LYS A 144 -14.69 14.23 0.10
N GLU A 145 -15.31 14.79 1.14
CA GLU A 145 -15.78 14.04 2.31
C GLU A 145 -16.74 12.91 1.93
N MET A 146 -17.54 13.10 0.88
CA MET A 146 -18.44 12.05 0.40
C MET A 146 -17.69 10.89 -0.26
N LEU A 147 -16.62 11.13 -1.03
CA LEU A 147 -15.80 10.05 -1.58
C LEU A 147 -14.98 9.35 -0.50
N GLU A 148 -14.46 10.11 0.49
CA GLU A 148 -13.80 9.56 1.67
C GLU A 148 -14.77 8.69 2.49
N PHE A 149 -16.02 9.11 2.67
CA PHE A 149 -17.05 8.35 3.35
C PHE A 149 -17.33 7.01 2.65
N ILE A 150 -17.47 6.99 1.32
CA ILE A 150 -17.63 5.75 0.57
C ILE A 150 -16.50 4.78 0.91
N PHE A 151 -15.25 5.26 0.87
CA PHE A 151 -14.09 4.41 1.12
C PHE A 151 -13.97 3.95 2.57
N LEU A 152 -13.95 4.91 3.51
CA LEU A 152 -13.65 4.63 4.92
C LEU A 152 -14.79 3.94 5.67
N THR A 153 -16.04 4.30 5.33
CA THR A 153 -17.21 3.88 6.12
C THR A 153 -17.98 2.75 5.45
N LEU A 154 -18.02 2.72 4.12
CA LEU A 154 -18.82 1.72 3.41
C LEU A 154 -18.00 0.60 2.78
N MET A 155 -16.72 0.85 2.43
CA MET A 155 -15.87 -0.19 1.84
C MET A 155 -14.99 -0.89 2.88
N LEU A 156 -14.18 -0.16 3.63
CA LEU A 156 -13.19 -0.78 4.54
C LEU A 156 -13.81 -1.63 5.67
N PRO A 157 -14.95 -1.27 6.31
CA PRO A 157 -15.57 -2.10 7.34
C PRO A 157 -16.48 -3.20 6.78
N ASN A 158 -16.66 -3.27 5.46
CA ASN A 158 -17.64 -4.17 4.85
C ASN A 158 -16.97 -5.52 4.51
N GLU A 159 -17.35 -6.56 5.24
CA GLU A 159 -16.81 -7.91 5.08
C GLU A 159 -16.95 -8.44 3.65
N ASP A 160 -18.03 -8.14 2.93
CA ASP A 160 -18.21 -8.59 1.54
C ASP A 160 -17.21 -7.87 0.61
N VAL A 161 -16.91 -6.58 0.87
CA VAL A 161 -15.90 -5.83 0.09
C VAL A 161 -14.50 -6.38 0.39
N ILE A 162 -14.18 -6.63 1.66
CA ILE A 162 -12.90 -7.20 2.05
C ILE A 162 -12.70 -8.58 1.43
N SER A 163 -13.69 -9.48 1.56
CA SER A 163 -13.60 -10.83 0.95
C SER A 163 -13.42 -10.76 -0.57
N HIS A 164 -14.09 -9.80 -1.23
CA HIS A 164 -13.90 -9.58 -2.67
C HIS A 164 -12.48 -9.09 -3.00
N LEU A 165 -11.89 -8.20 -2.17
CA LEU A 165 -10.52 -7.74 -2.35
C LEU A 165 -9.52 -8.88 -2.13
N GLU A 166 -9.69 -9.69 -1.10
CA GLU A 166 -8.85 -10.87 -0.80
C GLU A 166 -8.88 -11.90 -1.94
N GLU A 167 -10.05 -12.13 -2.54
CA GLU A 167 -10.20 -13.07 -3.66
C GLU A 167 -9.42 -12.63 -4.91
N HIS A 168 -9.41 -11.33 -5.21
CA HIS A 168 -8.86 -10.81 -6.47
C HIS A 168 -7.46 -10.20 -6.34
N PHE A 169 -7.06 -9.80 -5.13
CA PHE A 169 -5.79 -9.11 -4.85
C PHE A 169 -5.07 -9.79 -3.69
N ILE A 170 -4.27 -10.80 -4.01
CA ILE A 170 -3.55 -11.65 -3.05
C ILE A 170 -2.68 -10.89 -2.03
N ASN A 171 -2.36 -9.64 -2.33
CA ASN A 171 -1.56 -8.77 -1.45
C ASN A 171 -2.42 -7.80 -0.61
N TRP A 172 -3.75 -7.99 -0.57
CA TRP A 172 -4.64 -7.08 0.17
C TRP A 172 -4.27 -6.98 1.65
N ASP A 173 -4.12 -8.10 2.35
CA ASP A 173 -3.83 -8.14 3.78
C ASP A 173 -2.56 -7.37 4.15
N ASP A 174 -1.51 -7.55 3.35
CA ASP A 174 -0.23 -6.88 3.54
C ASP A 174 -0.25 -5.40 3.15
N ASP A 175 -1.10 -5.03 2.19
CA ASP A 175 -1.12 -3.69 1.60
C ASP A 175 -2.26 -2.80 2.14
N ALA A 176 -3.19 -3.33 2.93
CA ALA A 176 -4.39 -2.62 3.35
C ALA A 176 -4.11 -1.25 3.99
N GLU A 177 -3.17 -1.18 4.95
CA GLU A 177 -2.79 0.09 5.58
C GLU A 177 -2.14 1.06 4.58
N MET A 178 -1.26 0.55 3.72
CA MET A 178 -0.66 1.36 2.65
C MET A 178 -1.71 1.86 1.68
N MET A 179 -2.67 1.03 1.28
CA MET A 179 -3.76 1.40 0.37
C MET A 179 -4.66 2.47 0.99
N ASN A 180 -4.99 2.33 2.28
CA ASN A 180 -5.74 3.36 2.99
C ASN A 180 -5.03 4.72 2.90
N GLN A 181 -3.75 4.78 3.23
CA GLN A 181 -2.96 6.01 3.14
C GLN A 181 -2.87 6.56 1.70
N LEU A 182 -2.70 5.69 0.70
CA LEU A 182 -2.61 6.10 -0.71
C LEU A 182 -3.92 6.67 -1.22
N VAL A 183 -5.05 5.99 -0.95
CA VAL A 183 -6.39 6.42 -1.36
C VAL A 183 -6.72 7.76 -0.70
N MET A 184 -6.54 7.89 0.62
CA MET A 184 -6.82 9.12 1.34
C MET A 184 -5.95 10.30 0.84
N ASN A 185 -4.66 10.07 0.64
CA ASN A 185 -3.77 11.10 0.08
C ASN A 185 -4.17 11.49 -1.34
N TYR A 186 -4.63 10.55 -2.14
CA TYR A 186 -5.10 10.81 -3.50
C TYR A 186 -6.39 11.62 -3.49
N LEU A 187 -7.37 11.27 -2.68
CA LEU A 187 -8.63 12.02 -2.56
C LEU A 187 -8.42 13.45 -2.04
N GLN A 188 -7.36 13.68 -1.23
CA GLN A 188 -6.99 15.04 -0.81
C GLN A 188 -6.37 15.87 -1.94
N LYS A 189 -5.58 15.26 -2.84
CA LYS A 189 -4.91 15.92 -3.97
C LYS A 189 -4.86 15.00 -5.19
N PRO A 190 -5.93 14.86 -5.95
CA PRO A 190 -6.04 13.87 -7.02
C PRO A 190 -4.92 13.92 -8.06
N VAL A 191 -4.55 15.09 -8.53
CA VAL A 191 -3.54 15.23 -9.61
C VAL A 191 -2.10 15.05 -9.11
N SER A 192 -1.88 14.93 -7.81
CA SER A 192 -0.52 14.86 -7.21
C SER A 192 0.10 13.47 -7.23
N GLN A 193 -0.66 12.44 -7.57
CA GLN A 193 -0.19 11.05 -7.62
C GLN A 193 -0.39 10.46 -9.01
N SER A 194 0.62 9.79 -9.53
CA SER A 194 0.55 9.12 -10.82
C SER A 194 0.00 7.71 -10.66
N PHE A 195 -0.94 7.33 -11.52
CA PHE A 195 -1.41 5.94 -11.66
C PHE A 195 -0.46 5.06 -12.46
N THR A 196 0.42 5.68 -13.25
CA THR A 196 1.42 4.97 -14.05
C THR A 196 2.68 4.66 -13.26
N GLU A 197 3.02 5.50 -12.27
CA GLU A 197 4.19 5.34 -11.43
C GLU A 197 3.81 5.50 -9.95
N ILE A 198 3.47 4.39 -9.27
CA ILE A 198 3.17 4.38 -7.83
C ILE A 198 4.39 4.72 -6.97
N MET A 199 5.59 4.68 -7.57
CA MET A 199 6.87 4.93 -6.94
C MET A 199 7.77 5.79 -7.82
N SER A 200 8.48 6.77 -7.23
CA SER A 200 9.46 7.59 -7.95
C SER A 200 10.71 6.78 -8.34
N LYS A 201 11.44 7.28 -9.35
CA LYS A 201 12.72 6.67 -9.78
C LYS A 201 13.73 6.53 -8.64
N GLU A 202 13.81 7.52 -7.72
CA GLU A 202 14.68 7.46 -6.54
C GLU A 202 14.28 6.31 -5.62
N LYS A 203 12.98 6.17 -5.34
CA LYS A 203 12.45 5.10 -4.50
C LYS A 203 12.61 3.73 -5.14
N TRP A 204 12.46 3.63 -6.45
CA TRP A 204 12.76 2.40 -7.19
C TRP A 204 14.24 2.04 -7.09
N GLY A 205 15.14 3.03 -7.23
CA GLY A 205 16.57 2.84 -6.99
C GLY A 205 16.89 2.31 -5.60
N PHE A 206 16.18 2.82 -4.57
CA PHE A 206 16.32 2.30 -3.20
C PHE A 206 15.80 0.87 -3.07
N ALA A 207 14.63 0.55 -3.62
CA ALA A 207 14.04 -0.80 -3.57
C ALA A 207 14.95 -1.84 -4.23
N LYS A 208 15.40 -1.54 -5.45
CA LYS A 208 16.33 -2.39 -6.20
C LYS A 208 17.67 -2.52 -5.49
N GLY A 209 18.27 -1.40 -5.07
CA GLY A 209 19.55 -1.40 -4.38
C GLY A 209 19.51 -2.19 -3.07
N LEU A 210 18.42 -2.09 -2.28
CA LEU A 210 18.28 -2.88 -1.05
C LEU A 210 18.20 -4.38 -1.36
N LEU A 211 17.36 -4.78 -2.31
CA LEU A 211 17.23 -6.18 -2.71
C LEU A 211 18.56 -6.77 -3.20
N GLU A 212 19.22 -6.09 -4.14
CA GLU A 212 20.49 -6.53 -4.69
C GLU A 212 21.60 -6.60 -3.61
N THR A 213 21.67 -5.59 -2.73
CA THR A 213 22.66 -5.56 -1.65
C THR A 213 22.49 -6.73 -0.69
N VAL A 214 21.25 -7.04 -0.27
CA VAL A 214 21.00 -8.17 0.63
C VAL A 214 21.41 -9.48 -0.02
N LEU A 215 21.09 -9.69 -1.29
CA LEU A 215 21.45 -10.91 -2.02
C LEU A 215 22.99 -11.02 -2.23
N ASP A 216 23.62 -9.94 -2.69
CA ASP A 216 25.04 -9.95 -3.03
C ASP A 216 25.97 -9.96 -1.80
N LYS A 217 25.50 -9.43 -0.67
CA LYS A 217 26.30 -9.28 0.57
C LYS A 217 25.83 -10.21 1.70
N LYS A 218 25.04 -11.23 1.36
CA LYS A 218 24.50 -12.19 2.33
C LYS A 218 25.56 -12.76 3.25
N GLU A 219 26.70 -13.19 2.70
CA GLU A 219 27.81 -13.77 3.48
C GLU A 219 28.37 -12.77 4.50
N ILE A 220 28.63 -11.53 4.09
CA ILE A 220 29.13 -10.46 4.97
C ILE A 220 28.12 -10.17 6.10
N CYS A 221 26.84 -10.09 5.78
CA CYS A 221 25.80 -9.88 6.78
C CYS A 221 25.75 -11.06 7.78
N MET A 222 25.83 -12.28 7.27
CA MET A 222 25.83 -13.48 8.11
C MET A 222 27.05 -13.63 9.00
N GLU A 223 28.25 -13.18 8.57
CA GLU A 223 29.43 -13.11 9.41
C GLU A 223 29.25 -12.23 10.66
N LEU A 224 28.44 -11.16 10.53
CA LEU A 224 28.11 -10.27 11.67
C LEU A 224 26.96 -10.82 12.53
N ILE A 225 26.00 -11.49 11.92
CA ILE A 225 24.80 -12.00 12.59
C ILE A 225 25.12 -13.29 13.37
N LYS A 226 25.73 -14.30 12.73
CA LYS A 226 25.98 -15.63 13.32
C LYS A 226 26.66 -15.60 14.69
N PRO A 227 27.71 -14.79 14.95
CA PRO A 227 28.34 -14.76 16.27
C PRO A 227 27.43 -14.27 17.39
N LYS A 228 26.37 -13.51 17.04
CA LYS A 228 25.40 -12.96 18.02
C LYS A 228 24.26 -13.94 18.34
N LEU A 229 24.14 -15.00 17.55
CA LEU A 229 23.12 -16.04 17.71
C LEU A 229 23.52 -17.13 18.74
N LYS A 230 24.68 -17.01 19.42
CA LYS A 230 25.22 -18.06 20.31
C LYS A 230 24.28 -18.50 21.44
N ASN A 231 23.35 -17.65 21.83
CA ASN A 231 22.36 -17.95 22.87
C ASN A 231 20.99 -18.36 22.30
N TRP A 232 20.90 -18.50 20.99
CA TRP A 232 19.68 -18.87 20.28
C TRP A 232 19.95 -20.12 19.46
N ASP A 233 19.02 -21.04 19.51
CA ASP A 233 19.07 -22.22 18.65
C ASP A 233 18.86 -21.78 17.20
N ALA A 234 19.90 -21.84 16.40
CA ALA A 234 19.87 -21.37 15.01
C ALA A 234 18.77 -22.02 14.16
N ASP A 235 18.41 -23.28 14.49
CA ASP A 235 17.36 -24.02 13.80
C ASP A 235 15.93 -23.57 14.21
N ARG A 236 15.82 -22.70 15.20
CA ARG A 236 14.53 -22.13 15.68
C ARG A 236 14.30 -20.69 15.27
N ILE A 237 15.26 -20.07 14.61
CA ILE A 237 15.10 -18.69 14.14
C ILE A 237 14.17 -18.71 12.93
N ALA A 238 13.09 -17.92 12.99
CA ALA A 238 12.21 -17.79 11.84
C ALA A 238 12.98 -17.22 10.64
N ALA A 239 12.79 -17.81 9.46
CA ALA A 239 13.43 -17.34 8.22
C ALA A 239 13.19 -15.83 8.00
N LEU A 240 12.02 -15.35 8.37
CA LEU A 240 11.66 -13.95 8.25
C LEU A 240 12.50 -13.04 9.17
N ASP A 241 12.75 -13.46 10.41
CA ASP A 241 13.59 -12.71 11.36
C ASP A 241 15.02 -12.59 10.83
N LEU A 242 15.54 -13.67 10.21
CA LEU A 242 16.87 -13.67 9.61
C LEU A 242 16.94 -12.70 8.41
N ILE A 243 15.94 -12.72 7.53
CA ILE A 243 15.84 -11.80 6.41
C ILE A 243 15.80 -10.34 6.91
N ILE A 244 15.01 -10.05 7.94
CA ILE A 244 14.92 -8.72 8.53
C ILE A 244 16.28 -8.26 9.10
N LEU A 245 17.01 -9.16 9.75
CA LEU A 245 18.38 -8.87 10.23
C LEU A 245 19.36 -8.62 9.08
N GLU A 246 19.35 -9.44 8.03
CA GLU A 246 20.18 -9.26 6.83
C GLU A 246 19.90 -7.90 6.17
N MET A 247 18.62 -7.51 6.04
CA MET A 247 18.23 -6.20 5.52
C MET A 247 18.73 -5.05 6.42
N GLY A 248 18.59 -5.18 7.74
CA GLY A 248 19.03 -4.16 8.70
C GLY A 248 20.56 -3.95 8.67
N VAL A 249 21.34 -5.04 8.65
CA VAL A 249 22.81 -5.00 8.55
C VAL A 249 23.23 -4.43 7.21
N SER A 250 22.55 -4.80 6.12
CA SER A 250 22.79 -4.22 4.79
C SER A 250 22.58 -2.71 4.77
N GLU A 251 21.51 -2.21 5.40
CA GLU A 251 21.29 -0.76 5.50
C GLU A 251 22.37 -0.08 6.36
N PHE A 252 22.87 -0.70 7.43
CA PHE A 252 23.95 -0.13 8.22
C PHE A 252 25.20 0.11 7.38
N LEU A 253 25.59 -0.87 6.62
CA LEU A 253 26.88 -0.90 5.93
C LEU A 253 26.86 -0.15 4.59
N PHE A 254 25.75 -0.24 3.83
CA PHE A 254 25.77 0.14 2.41
C PHE A 254 24.84 1.32 2.07
N PHE A 255 24.02 1.81 3.02
CA PHE A 255 23.10 2.92 2.78
C PHE A 255 23.46 4.15 3.62
N GLU A 256 24.44 4.93 3.16
CA GLU A 256 24.98 6.07 3.87
C GLU A 256 23.95 7.16 4.21
N THR A 257 22.90 7.28 3.40
CA THR A 257 21.85 8.32 3.56
C THR A 257 20.77 7.97 4.58
N ILE A 258 20.78 6.74 5.13
CA ILE A 258 19.78 6.30 6.11
C ILE A 258 20.44 6.28 7.50
N PRO A 259 19.96 7.09 8.46
CA PRO A 259 20.47 7.07 9.83
C PRO A 259 20.24 5.70 10.47
N THR A 260 21.24 5.20 11.22
CA THR A 260 21.19 3.88 11.86
C THR A 260 20.00 3.72 12.81
N LYS A 261 19.63 4.78 13.54
CA LYS A 261 18.45 4.79 14.41
C LYS A 261 17.15 4.57 13.64
N VAL A 262 17.04 5.13 12.43
CA VAL A 262 15.88 4.89 11.55
C VAL A 262 15.84 3.44 11.13
N THR A 263 16.97 2.89 10.67
CA THR A 263 17.10 1.47 10.30
C THR A 263 16.64 0.56 11.43
N ILE A 264 17.16 0.75 12.66
CA ILE A 264 16.78 -0.08 13.82
C ILE A 264 15.26 -0.04 14.04
N ASN A 265 14.66 1.15 14.11
CA ASN A 265 13.23 1.29 14.38
C ASN A 265 12.37 0.63 13.29
N GLU A 266 12.69 0.87 12.03
CA GLU A 266 11.94 0.31 10.89
C GLU A 266 11.95 -1.23 10.90
N TYR A 267 13.10 -1.86 11.17
CA TYR A 267 13.19 -3.33 11.18
C TYR A 267 12.62 -3.97 12.44
N ILE A 268 12.64 -3.28 13.59
CA ILE A 268 11.90 -3.72 14.79
C ILE A 268 10.39 -3.74 14.49
N ASP A 269 9.89 -2.69 13.87
CA ASP A 269 8.47 -2.58 13.56
C ASP A 269 8.05 -3.62 12.51
N LEU A 270 8.89 -3.90 11.51
CA LEU A 270 8.66 -4.98 10.55
C LEU A 270 8.62 -6.35 11.25
N ALA A 271 9.53 -6.61 12.17
CA ALA A 271 9.55 -7.88 12.91
C ALA A 271 8.29 -8.07 13.76
N LYS A 272 7.78 -7.00 14.40
CA LYS A 272 6.53 -7.06 15.16
C LYS A 272 5.31 -7.30 14.31
N GLU A 273 5.27 -6.70 13.13
CA GLU A 273 4.13 -6.73 12.22
C GLU A 273 4.03 -8.07 11.48
N TYR A 274 5.15 -8.55 10.97
CA TYR A 274 5.19 -9.71 10.06
C TYR A 274 5.67 -11.02 10.71
N SER A 275 6.21 -10.99 11.93
CA SER A 275 6.64 -12.19 12.66
C SER A 275 5.92 -12.28 14.00
N THR A 276 6.61 -12.08 15.13
CA THR A 276 6.02 -12.12 16.46
C THR A 276 6.44 -10.91 17.31
N VAL A 277 5.71 -10.65 18.41
CA VAL A 277 6.10 -9.61 19.35
C VAL A 277 7.49 -9.89 19.95
N GLN A 278 7.81 -11.16 20.16
CA GLN A 278 9.13 -11.62 20.63
C GLN A 278 10.21 -11.37 19.58
N SER A 279 9.88 -11.53 18.30
CA SER A 279 10.79 -11.23 17.18
C SER A 279 11.22 -9.76 17.18
N GLY A 280 10.31 -8.84 17.51
CA GLY A 280 10.67 -7.43 17.65
C GLY A 280 11.75 -7.19 18.71
N GLN A 281 11.68 -7.86 19.85
CA GLN A 281 12.71 -7.77 20.90
C GLN A 281 14.03 -8.44 20.48
N PHE A 282 13.94 -9.59 19.82
CA PHE A 282 15.07 -10.33 19.28
C PHE A 282 15.84 -9.50 18.24
N VAL A 283 15.16 -8.98 17.24
CA VAL A 283 15.75 -8.14 16.18
C VAL A 283 16.37 -6.87 16.77
N ASN A 284 15.69 -6.22 17.73
CA ASN A 284 16.23 -5.05 18.42
C ASN A 284 17.56 -5.36 19.12
N GLY A 285 17.59 -6.42 19.91
CA GLY A 285 18.80 -6.80 20.66
C GLY A 285 19.98 -7.11 19.76
N LEU A 286 19.74 -7.79 18.63
CA LEU A 286 20.79 -8.15 17.68
C LEU A 286 21.27 -6.95 16.86
N LEU A 287 20.36 -6.16 16.31
CA LEU A 287 20.73 -4.97 15.53
C LEU A 287 21.44 -3.92 16.40
N ASP A 288 21.03 -3.69 17.65
CA ASP A 288 21.70 -2.79 18.57
C ASP A 288 23.14 -3.27 18.91
N ASN A 289 23.30 -4.57 19.12
CA ASN A 289 24.62 -5.16 19.39
C ASN A 289 25.55 -5.04 18.18
N ILE A 290 25.07 -5.40 16.98
CA ILE A 290 25.83 -5.28 15.72
C ILE A 290 26.16 -3.80 15.45
N HIS A 291 25.21 -2.90 15.65
CA HIS A 291 25.43 -1.46 15.49
C HIS A 291 26.54 -0.92 16.40
N LYS A 292 26.54 -1.31 17.68
CA LYS A 292 27.60 -0.92 18.65
C LYS A 292 28.99 -1.41 18.21
N GLU A 293 29.09 -2.67 17.77
CA GLU A 293 30.32 -3.25 17.29
C GLU A 293 30.84 -2.53 16.05
N LEU A 294 29.98 -2.38 15.02
CA LEU A 294 30.34 -1.69 13.79
C LEU A 294 30.73 -0.22 14.03
N THR A 295 30.10 0.43 15.00
CA THR A 295 30.44 1.81 15.37
C THR A 295 31.81 1.87 16.06
N SER A 296 32.11 0.94 16.98
CA SER A 296 33.40 0.87 17.66
C SER A 296 34.56 0.58 16.70
N GLU A 297 34.28 -0.15 15.62
CA GLU A 297 35.26 -0.51 14.60
C GLU A 297 35.33 0.52 13.45
N ASN A 298 34.56 1.63 13.54
CA ASN A 298 34.45 2.65 12.49
C ASN A 298 34.02 2.09 11.10
N LYS A 299 33.24 1.01 11.09
CA LYS A 299 32.78 0.36 9.85
C LYS A 299 31.47 0.97 9.31
N ILE A 300 30.79 1.85 10.04
CA ILE A 300 29.57 2.53 9.61
C ILE A 300 29.93 3.91 9.07
N THR A 301 29.70 4.12 7.79
CA THR A 301 29.85 5.43 7.16
C THR A 301 28.46 6.02 6.88
N LYS A 302 28.06 7.04 7.65
CA LYS A 302 26.79 7.75 7.45
C LYS A 302 27.04 9.21 7.10
N LYS A 303 26.32 9.70 6.08
CA LYS A 303 26.34 11.13 5.73
C LYS A 303 25.55 11.90 6.80
N SER A 304 26.20 12.80 7.52
CA SER A 304 25.48 13.73 8.39
C SER A 304 24.71 14.69 7.50
N PHE A 305 23.39 14.64 7.54
CA PHE A 305 22.60 15.77 7.08
C PHE A 305 22.81 16.91 8.09
N LYS A 306 23.78 17.78 7.85
CA LYS A 306 23.80 19.10 8.50
C LYS A 306 22.46 19.74 8.10
N ASN A 307 21.62 20.01 9.09
CA ASN A 307 20.45 20.83 8.93
C ASN A 307 20.83 22.04 8.09
N GLY A 308 20.37 22.08 6.84
CA GLY A 308 20.48 23.28 6.03
C GLY A 308 19.80 24.37 6.83
N SER A 309 20.56 25.36 7.16
CA SER A 309 20.10 26.59 7.76
C SER A 309 18.91 27.12 6.95
N ILE A 310 17.89 27.47 7.69
CA ILE A 310 16.66 28.20 7.41
C ILE A 310 16.71 29.10 6.17
#